data_678ebe3e6e567c1932ab791f074ab0e5
#
_entry.id   678ebe3e6e567c1932ab791f074ab0e5
#
_cell.length_a   1.000
_cell.length_b   1.000
_cell.length_c   1.000
_cell.angle_alpha   90.00
_cell.angle_beta   90.00
_cell.angle_gamma   90.00
#
_symmetry.space_group_name_H-M   'P 1'
#
loop_
_entity.id
_entity.type
_entity.pdbx_description
1 polymer ?
#
loop_
_entity_poly.entity_id
_entity_poly.type
_entity_poly.pdbx_seq_one_letter_code
_entity_poly.pdbx_strand_id
1 'polypeptide(L)'
;MKFTGKKVLVVGPARSGMAAIKVLHELGADIVLSERKPAEELKELAALKELGVTIVGQDMEVFDQDYDLCVKNPGVPYRSPFMEALAMHGVPVITEIELAIENGSEDYQYNILDHQ
;
A
#
# COMPACT_ATOMS: atom_id res chain seq x y z
N MET A 1 -9.32 -15.36 5.56
CA MET A 1 -8.82 -14.31 4.68
C MET A 1 -7.31 -14.33 4.66
N LYS A 2 -6.73 -14.05 3.52
CA LYS A 2 -5.30 -14.28 3.27
C LYS A 2 -4.37 -13.42 4.11
N PHE A 3 -4.76 -12.21 4.43
CA PHE A 3 -3.93 -11.26 5.18
C PHE A 3 -4.46 -10.93 6.57
N THR A 4 -5.37 -11.74 7.09
CA THR A 4 -5.91 -11.50 8.43
C THR A 4 -4.79 -11.43 9.47
N GLY A 5 -4.75 -10.35 10.22
CA GLY A 5 -3.71 -10.13 11.24
C GLY A 5 -2.37 -9.65 10.69
N LYS A 6 -2.25 -9.49 9.38
CA LYS A 6 -1.02 -8.98 8.77
C LYS A 6 -1.06 -7.46 8.69
N LYS A 7 0.07 -6.83 9.02
CA LYS A 7 0.21 -5.38 8.89
C LYS A 7 0.87 -5.07 7.55
N VAL A 8 0.17 -4.31 6.72
CA VAL A 8 0.62 -3.98 5.37
C VAL A 8 0.79 -2.48 5.22
N LEU A 9 1.98 -2.07 4.79
CA LEU A 9 2.28 -0.67 4.51
C LEU A 9 2.03 -0.42 3.02
N VAL A 10 1.19 0.56 2.70
CA VAL A 10 0.97 1.00 1.32
C VAL A 10 1.72 2.31 1.11
N VAL A 11 2.58 2.37 0.12
CA VAL A 11 3.42 3.54 -0.17
C VAL A 11 3.04 4.14 -1.52
N GLY A 12 2.72 5.42 -1.51
CA GLY A 12 2.38 6.17 -2.70
C GLY A 12 1.23 7.12 -2.46
N PRO A 13 0.81 7.86 -3.49
CA PRO A 13 -0.33 8.75 -3.36
C PRO A 13 -1.60 7.98 -3.00
N ALA A 14 -2.39 8.53 -2.07
CA ALA A 14 -3.65 7.90 -1.66
C ALA A 14 -4.54 7.60 -2.86
N ARG A 15 -4.59 8.54 -3.81
CA ARG A 15 -5.38 8.39 -5.03
C ARG A 15 -5.05 7.09 -5.79
N SER A 16 -3.76 6.81 -5.96
CA SER A 16 -3.31 5.62 -6.68
C SER A 16 -3.42 4.36 -5.83
N GLY A 17 -3.31 4.50 -4.51
CA GLY A 17 -3.30 3.37 -3.60
C GLY A 17 -4.68 2.83 -3.23
N MET A 18 -5.76 3.54 -3.57
CA MET A 18 -7.10 3.15 -3.12
C MET A 18 -7.52 1.75 -3.60
N ALA A 19 -7.18 1.38 -4.83
CA ALA A 19 -7.53 0.06 -5.34
C ALA A 19 -6.85 -1.05 -4.54
N ALA A 20 -5.56 -0.88 -4.27
CA ALA A 20 -4.82 -1.85 -3.45
C ALA A 20 -5.36 -1.90 -2.01
N ILE A 21 -5.67 -0.74 -1.44
CA ILE A 21 -6.23 -0.64 -0.09
C ILE A 21 -7.55 -1.40 0.02
N LYS A 22 -8.42 -1.28 -0.97
CA LYS A 22 -9.69 -2.00 -0.98
C LYS A 22 -9.50 -3.51 -1.04
N VAL A 23 -8.57 -3.97 -1.86
CA VAL A 23 -8.22 -5.40 -1.95
C VAL A 23 -7.69 -5.89 -0.60
N LEU A 24 -6.75 -5.17 -0.01
CA LEU A 24 -6.17 -5.52 1.28
C LEU A 24 -7.21 -5.53 2.40
N HIS A 25 -8.13 -4.58 2.37
CA HIS A 25 -9.23 -4.53 3.34
C HIS A 25 -10.09 -5.78 3.26
N GLU A 26 -10.46 -6.19 2.04
CA GLU A 26 -11.25 -7.41 1.84
C GLU A 26 -10.51 -8.66 2.31
N LEU A 27 -9.17 -8.65 2.24
CA LEU A 27 -8.33 -9.76 2.68
C LEU A 27 -8.03 -9.72 4.18
N GLY A 28 -8.57 -8.75 4.90
CA GLY A 28 -8.45 -8.67 6.35
C GLY A 28 -7.18 -8.04 6.88
N ALA A 29 -6.40 -7.36 6.03
CA ALA A 29 -5.16 -6.74 6.45
C ALA A 29 -5.38 -5.54 7.37
N ASP A 30 -4.40 -5.30 8.25
CA ASP A 30 -4.28 -4.05 8.99
C ASP A 30 -3.44 -3.12 8.12
N ILE A 31 -4.03 -2.03 7.65
CA ILE A 31 -3.46 -1.20 6.59
C ILE A 31 -2.93 0.12 7.14
N VAL A 32 -1.68 0.42 6.79
CA VAL A 32 -1.06 1.72 7.06
C VAL A 32 -0.71 2.34 5.70
N LEU A 33 -1.16 3.55 5.46
CA LEU A 33 -0.84 4.29 4.24
C LEU A 33 0.23 5.33 4.54
N SER A 34 1.35 5.26 3.85
CA SER A 34 2.40 6.27 3.91
C SER A 34 2.19 7.25 2.76
N GLU A 35 1.83 8.50 3.11
CA GLU A 35 1.48 9.54 2.16
C GLU A 35 2.29 10.79 2.44
N ARG A 36 2.75 11.46 1.39
CA ARG A 36 3.53 12.69 1.52
C ARG A 36 2.68 13.88 1.96
N LYS A 37 1.43 13.94 1.47
CA LYS A 37 0.52 15.04 1.82
C LYS A 37 -0.03 14.84 3.22
N PRO A 38 -0.29 15.93 3.95
CA PRO A 38 -1.01 15.83 5.22
C PRO A 38 -2.38 15.16 5.03
N ALA A 39 -2.79 14.37 6.01
CA ALA A 39 -4.04 13.61 5.91
C ALA A 39 -5.25 14.51 5.62
N GLU A 40 -5.29 15.68 6.24
CA GLU A 40 -6.40 16.63 6.08
C GLU A 40 -6.54 17.20 4.68
N GLU A 41 -5.52 17.08 3.84
CA GLU A 41 -5.55 17.52 2.45
C GLU A 41 -6.00 16.42 1.48
N LEU A 42 -6.18 15.20 1.97
CA LEU A 42 -6.53 14.08 1.10
C LEU A 42 -8.03 14.05 0.81
N LYS A 43 -8.39 13.99 -0.46
CA LYS A 43 -9.79 13.83 -0.87
C LYS A 43 -10.35 12.49 -0.40
N GLU A 44 -9.48 11.50 -0.27
CA GLU A 44 -9.82 10.13 0.11
C GLU A 44 -9.94 9.94 1.62
N LEU A 45 -9.71 10.97 2.43
CA LEU A 45 -9.62 10.84 3.88
C LEU A 45 -10.82 10.12 4.51
N ALA A 46 -12.03 10.51 4.13
CA ALA A 46 -13.24 9.90 4.67
C ALA A 46 -13.32 8.40 4.34
N ALA A 47 -13.02 8.04 3.10
CA ALA A 47 -13.02 6.64 2.67
C ALA A 47 -11.96 5.84 3.39
N LEU A 48 -10.76 6.40 3.57
CA LEU A 48 -9.67 5.75 4.29
C LEU A 48 -10.03 5.50 5.75
N LYS A 49 -10.69 6.46 6.39
CA LYS A 49 -11.14 6.30 7.77
C LYS A 49 -12.19 5.20 7.89
N GLU A 50 -13.13 5.12 6.96
CA GLU A 50 -14.13 4.06 6.94
C GLU A 50 -13.51 2.68 6.79
N LEU A 51 -12.42 2.58 6.03
CA LEU A 51 -11.71 1.32 5.83
C LEU A 51 -10.75 1.00 6.99
N GLY A 52 -10.67 1.86 8.00
CA GLY A 52 -9.79 1.64 9.14
C GLY A 52 -8.32 1.83 8.86
N VAL A 53 -7.97 2.58 7.81
CA VAL A 53 -6.58 2.80 7.42
C VAL A 53 -5.94 3.86 8.30
N THR A 54 -4.74 3.56 8.80
CA THR A 54 -3.91 4.53 9.51
C THR A 54 -3.05 5.28 8.49
N ILE A 55 -3.05 6.60 8.55
CA ILE A 55 -2.29 7.43 7.61
C ILE A 55 -1.07 7.99 8.33
N VAL A 56 0.11 7.77 7.73
CA VAL A 56 1.39 8.25 8.27
C VAL A 56 2.14 9.01 7.18
N GLY A 57 3.17 9.76 7.58
CA GLY A 57 4.07 10.42 6.63
C GLY A 57 5.10 9.50 6.04
N GLN A 58 6.15 10.07 5.48
CA GLN A 58 7.29 9.31 4.92
C GLN A 58 8.58 9.66 5.66
N ASP A 59 8.51 9.72 6.97
CA ASP A 59 9.66 9.94 7.83
C ASP A 59 10.08 8.65 8.52
N MET A 60 11.14 8.71 9.30
CA MET A 60 11.72 7.52 9.95
C MET A 60 10.83 6.92 11.03
N GLU A 61 9.86 7.67 11.53
CA GLU A 61 8.92 7.16 12.55
C GLU A 61 8.05 6.03 12.00
N VAL A 62 7.88 5.95 10.67
CA VAL A 62 7.16 4.85 10.02
C VAL A 62 7.77 3.50 10.40
N PHE A 63 9.09 3.47 10.66
CA PHE A 63 9.81 2.24 10.99
C PHE A 63 9.78 1.88 12.47
N ASP A 64 9.05 2.63 13.28
CA ASP A 64 8.89 2.30 14.71
C ASP A 64 7.97 1.09 14.92
N GLN A 65 7.33 0.61 13.86
CA GLN A 65 6.51 -0.59 13.90
C GLN A 65 6.91 -1.54 12.78
N ASP A 66 6.63 -2.81 12.97
CA ASP A 66 6.96 -3.84 12.00
C ASP A 66 5.84 -4.02 10.99
N TYR A 67 6.23 -4.31 9.74
CA TYR A 67 5.27 -4.60 8.66
C TYR A 67 5.56 -5.97 8.08
N ASP A 68 4.50 -6.68 7.75
CA ASP A 68 4.61 -8.00 7.09
C ASP A 68 4.83 -7.87 5.59
N LEU A 69 4.38 -6.76 5.01
CA LEU A 69 4.44 -6.53 3.57
C LEU A 69 4.36 -5.03 3.28
N CYS A 70 5.03 -4.61 2.23
CA CYS A 70 4.85 -3.27 1.66
C CYS A 70 4.32 -3.39 0.24
N VAL A 71 3.24 -2.65 -0.05
CA VAL A 71 2.69 -2.54 -1.40
C VAL A 71 2.99 -1.15 -1.89
N LYS A 72 3.77 -1.03 -2.97
CA LYS A 72 4.13 0.27 -3.51
C LYS A 72 3.45 0.55 -4.85
N ASN A 73 3.16 1.82 -5.08
CA ASN A 73 2.76 2.28 -6.39
C ASN A 73 3.94 2.14 -7.35
N PRO A 74 3.72 1.66 -8.59
CA PRO A 74 4.80 1.51 -9.56
C PRO A 74 5.60 2.78 -9.84
N GLY A 75 4.98 3.96 -9.64
CA GLY A 75 5.65 5.25 -9.82
C GLY A 75 6.63 5.62 -8.71
N VAL A 76 6.65 4.87 -7.60
CA VAL A 76 7.59 5.13 -6.50
C VAL A 76 8.89 4.37 -6.79
N PRO A 77 10.03 5.08 -6.92
CA PRO A 77 11.29 4.39 -7.22
C PRO A 77 11.77 3.51 -6.08
N TYR A 78 12.30 2.34 -6.38
CA TYR A 78 12.92 1.47 -5.37
C TYR A 78 14.15 2.12 -4.72
N ARG A 79 14.79 3.04 -5.43
CA ARG A 79 16.02 3.69 -4.95
C ARG A 79 15.79 4.94 -4.10
N SER A 80 14.55 5.25 -3.77
CA SER A 80 14.29 6.34 -2.83
C SER A 80 14.83 5.99 -1.44
N PRO A 81 15.28 6.96 -0.64
CA PRO A 81 15.77 6.68 0.71
C PRO A 81 14.76 5.94 1.58
N PHE A 82 13.48 6.27 1.45
CA PHE A 82 12.41 5.62 2.18
C PHE A 82 12.30 4.13 1.81
N MET A 83 12.32 3.82 0.51
CA MET A 83 12.22 2.43 0.05
C MET A 83 13.48 1.62 0.39
N GLU A 84 14.65 2.26 0.35
CA GLU A 84 15.89 1.62 0.78
C GLU A 84 15.86 1.28 2.26
N ALA A 85 15.32 2.17 3.09
CA ALA A 85 15.15 1.90 4.52
C ALA A 85 14.21 0.73 4.76
N LEU A 86 13.11 0.60 4.00
CA LEU A 86 12.22 -0.55 4.09
C LEU A 86 12.95 -1.84 3.81
N ALA A 87 13.78 -1.85 2.76
CA ALA A 87 14.58 -3.03 2.42
C ALA A 87 15.54 -3.40 3.54
N MET A 88 16.17 -2.40 4.16
CA MET A 88 17.08 -2.64 5.30
C MET A 88 16.36 -3.20 6.52
N HIS A 89 15.08 -2.87 6.69
CA HIS A 89 14.25 -3.44 7.77
C HIS A 89 13.69 -4.82 7.42
N GLY A 90 14.04 -5.35 6.24
CA GLY A 90 13.63 -6.69 5.84
C GLY A 90 12.17 -6.81 5.43
N VAL A 91 11.51 -5.70 5.10
CA VAL A 91 10.10 -5.73 4.69
C VAL A 91 9.99 -6.14 3.22
N PRO A 92 9.28 -7.22 2.88
CA PRO A 92 9.06 -7.58 1.48
C PRO A 92 8.24 -6.50 0.78
N VAL A 93 8.62 -6.17 -0.46
CA VAL A 93 7.96 -5.13 -1.24
C VAL A 93 7.40 -5.72 -2.52
N ILE A 94 6.12 -5.49 -2.79
CA ILE A 94 5.50 -5.81 -4.07
C ILE A 94 4.80 -4.56 -4.62
N THR A 95 4.49 -4.58 -5.91
CA THR A 95 3.71 -3.50 -6.53
C THR A 95 2.22 -3.78 -6.37
N GLU A 96 1.41 -2.75 -6.60
CA GLU A 96 -0.05 -2.89 -6.61
C GLU A 96 -0.50 -3.90 -7.67
N ILE A 97 0.19 -3.95 -8.81
CA ILE A 97 -0.12 -4.87 -9.90
C ILE A 97 0.15 -6.31 -9.47
N GLU A 98 1.28 -6.57 -8.82
CA GLU A 98 1.62 -7.89 -8.29
C GLU A 98 0.60 -8.37 -7.27
N LEU A 99 0.16 -7.47 -6.38
CA LEU A 99 -0.87 -7.79 -5.40
C LEU A 99 -2.17 -8.21 -6.09
N ALA A 100 -2.58 -7.46 -7.12
CA ALA A 100 -3.82 -7.73 -7.84
C ALA A 100 -3.78 -9.08 -8.56
N ILE A 101 -2.68 -9.37 -9.25
CA ILE A 101 -2.49 -10.64 -9.95
C ILE A 101 -2.55 -11.81 -8.96
N GLU A 102 -1.81 -11.70 -7.86
CA GLU A 102 -1.70 -12.74 -6.85
C GLU A 102 -3.05 -13.07 -6.21
N ASN A 103 -3.93 -12.08 -6.09
CA ASN A 103 -5.22 -12.25 -5.44
C ASN A 103 -6.39 -12.34 -6.40
N GLY A 104 -6.14 -12.49 -7.69
CA GLY A 104 -7.16 -12.76 -8.68
C GLY A 104 -8.07 -11.58 -8.99
N SER A 105 -7.60 -10.34 -8.84
CA SER A 105 -8.39 -9.16 -9.18
C SER A 105 -8.60 -9.08 -10.69
N GLU A 106 -9.83 -9.30 -11.13
CA GLU A 106 -10.18 -9.31 -12.55
C GLU A 106 -9.86 -7.98 -13.25
N ASP A 107 -10.13 -6.87 -12.58
CA ASP A 107 -9.91 -5.55 -13.16
C ASP A 107 -8.45 -5.33 -13.52
N TYR A 108 -7.54 -5.67 -12.62
CA TYR A 108 -6.12 -5.53 -12.88
C TYR A 108 -5.62 -6.52 -13.92
N GLN A 109 -6.09 -7.76 -13.86
CA GLN A 109 -5.70 -8.78 -14.83
C GLN A 109 -6.14 -8.38 -16.24
N TYR A 110 -7.35 -7.84 -16.37
CA TYR A 110 -7.87 -7.37 -17.63
C TYR A 110 -7.01 -6.23 -18.18
N ASN A 111 -6.68 -5.26 -17.35
CA ASN A 111 -5.84 -4.13 -17.76
C ASN A 111 -4.44 -4.57 -18.20
N ILE A 112 -3.87 -5.55 -17.52
CA ILE A 112 -2.55 -6.10 -17.89
C ILE A 112 -2.61 -6.75 -19.26
N LEU A 113 -3.65 -7.54 -19.52
CA LEU A 113 -3.84 -8.20 -20.81
C LEU A 113 -4.03 -7.19 -21.94
N ASP A 114 -4.73 -6.10 -21.68
CA ASP A 114 -4.95 -5.04 -22.66
C ASP A 114 -3.66 -4.34 -23.08
N HIS A 115 -2.66 -4.34 -22.21
CA HIS A 115 -1.39 -3.67 -22.46
C HIS A 115 -0.32 -4.60 -23.03
N GLN A 116 -0.65 -5.84 -23.22
CA GLN A 116 0.23 -6.79 -23.87
C GLN A 116 -0.01 -6.85 -25.38
#